data_863eab4135dad013c92ee41064b79047
#
_entry.id   863eab4135dad013c92ee41064b79047
#
_cell.length_a   1.000
_cell.length_b   1.000
_cell.length_c   1.000
_cell.angle_alpha   90.00
_cell.angle_beta   90.00
_cell.angle_gamma   90.00
#
_symmetry.space_group_name_H-M   'P 1'
#
loop_
_entity.id
_entity.type
_entity.pdbx_description
1 polymer ?
#
loop_
_entity_poly.entity_id
_entity_poly.type
_entity_poly.pdbx_seq_one_letter_code
_entity_poly.pdbx_strand_id
1 'polypeptide(L)'
;MTVTDIILIHGAWNRGACYDAVVPLLEARGYRVHAPDLTGHTPGDGGHLSVVDMEHYTRPVADILARAEGQSILLGHSMGGASISWLAQHHPDKVAGLIYLTAFLTAPGVTPETFVLPGEPNRGTPHALDLIQPVDEGRGLQADFSRLERFREVFMGDYPGEGMPPAEQFIQTQSTVPFGTPNPMEGRALEIPRLYIEALDDVGIPIAVQRQMLKEFPGPVAVVSLPASHAPYYSMPERLAEAIADFADAPAECRQTATAA
;
A
#
# COMPACT_ATOMS: atom_id res chain seq x y z
N MET A 1 -7.14 5.34 -23.15
CA MET A 1 -5.91 6.17 -23.00
C MET A 1 -4.83 5.24 -22.50
N THR A 2 -3.61 5.37 -23.00
CA THR A 2 -2.48 4.53 -22.57
C THR A 2 -2.01 5.04 -21.22
N VAL A 3 -1.89 4.14 -20.24
CA VAL A 3 -1.26 4.45 -18.94
C VAL A 3 0.24 4.59 -19.19
N THR A 4 0.81 5.67 -18.71
CA THR A 4 2.26 5.94 -18.83
C THR A 4 2.94 6.04 -17.48
N ASP A 5 2.20 6.38 -16.44
CA ASP A 5 2.71 6.59 -15.09
C ASP A 5 2.21 5.53 -14.12
N ILE A 6 3.14 4.94 -13.37
CA ILE A 6 2.86 4.06 -12.24
C ILE A 6 3.44 4.70 -10.99
N ILE A 7 2.62 4.86 -9.95
CA ILE A 7 3.02 5.47 -8.69
C ILE A 7 2.94 4.41 -7.60
N LEU A 8 4.07 4.09 -7.00
CA LEU A 8 4.24 3.07 -5.97
C LEU A 8 4.27 3.75 -4.60
N ILE A 9 3.27 3.47 -3.77
CA ILE A 9 3.06 4.10 -2.47
C ILE A 9 3.33 3.08 -1.37
N HIS A 10 4.34 3.39 -0.56
CA HIS A 10 4.83 2.52 0.50
C HIS A 10 3.84 2.34 1.66
N GLY A 11 4.05 1.31 2.46
CA GLY A 11 3.33 1.03 3.69
C GLY A 11 3.87 1.82 4.90
N ALA A 12 3.32 1.50 6.09
CA ALA A 12 3.80 2.04 7.35
C ALA A 12 5.28 1.72 7.56
N TRP A 13 5.99 2.63 8.22
CA TRP A 13 7.43 2.56 8.55
C TRP A 13 8.38 2.44 7.36
N ASN A 14 7.88 2.34 6.12
CA ASN A 14 8.70 2.27 4.92
C ASN A 14 8.88 3.65 4.26
N ARG A 15 9.76 3.69 3.28
CA ARG A 15 10.01 4.80 2.36
C ARG A 15 9.90 4.32 0.91
N GLY A 16 9.82 5.24 -0.05
CA GLY A 16 9.74 4.91 -1.47
C GLY A 16 10.87 4.00 -1.96
N ALA A 17 12.06 4.12 -1.37
CA ALA A 17 13.23 3.27 -1.67
C ALA A 17 13.00 1.76 -1.43
N CYS A 18 11.93 1.34 -0.73
CA CYS A 18 11.60 -0.08 -0.63
C CYS A 18 11.27 -0.72 -1.99
N TYR A 19 10.95 0.09 -3.01
CA TYR A 19 10.66 -0.38 -4.37
C TYR A 19 11.86 -0.36 -5.31
N ASP A 20 13.08 -0.14 -4.84
CA ASP A 20 14.29 -0.02 -5.68
C ASP A 20 14.51 -1.23 -6.61
N ALA A 21 14.07 -2.43 -6.20
CA ALA A 21 14.12 -3.62 -7.05
C ALA A 21 12.99 -3.69 -8.10
N VAL A 22 11.86 -3.04 -7.86
CA VAL A 22 10.66 -3.10 -8.74
C VAL A 22 10.69 -2.00 -9.80
N VAL A 23 11.15 -0.80 -9.42
CA VAL A 23 11.20 0.38 -10.30
C VAL A 23 11.86 0.08 -11.65
N PRO A 24 13.12 -0.43 -11.72
CA PRO A 24 13.80 -0.68 -13.00
C PRO A 24 13.10 -1.75 -13.85
N LEU A 25 12.38 -2.68 -13.23
CA LEU A 25 11.64 -3.72 -13.96
C LEU A 25 10.42 -3.15 -14.70
N LEU A 26 9.74 -2.18 -14.10
CA LEU A 26 8.62 -1.49 -14.72
C LEU A 26 9.10 -0.45 -15.74
N GLU A 27 10.19 0.26 -15.48
CA GLU A 27 10.80 1.19 -16.42
C GLU A 27 11.29 0.48 -17.70
N ALA A 28 11.84 -0.72 -17.56
CA ALA A 28 12.23 -1.56 -18.71
C ALA A 28 11.04 -1.96 -19.60
N ARG A 29 9.81 -1.89 -19.07
CA ARG A 29 8.56 -2.10 -19.83
C ARG A 29 7.99 -0.81 -20.44
N GLY A 30 8.67 0.32 -20.25
CA GLY A 30 8.32 1.62 -20.84
C GLY A 30 7.42 2.51 -19.95
N TYR A 31 7.18 2.16 -18.69
CA TYR A 31 6.47 3.01 -17.76
C TYR A 31 7.37 4.08 -17.17
N ARG A 32 6.80 5.23 -16.86
CA ARG A 32 7.40 6.22 -15.98
C ARG A 32 6.99 5.87 -14.54
N VAL A 33 7.96 5.52 -13.71
CA VAL A 33 7.71 5.01 -12.36
C VAL A 33 8.09 6.03 -11.31
N HIS A 34 7.22 6.22 -10.33
CA HIS A 34 7.43 7.11 -9.21
C HIS A 34 7.26 6.33 -7.91
N ALA A 35 8.20 6.47 -6.98
CA ALA A 35 8.13 5.88 -5.64
C ALA A 35 8.44 6.98 -4.60
N PRO A 36 7.52 7.94 -4.40
CA PRO A 36 7.76 9.05 -3.48
C PRO A 36 7.69 8.61 -2.02
N ASP A 37 8.45 9.29 -1.16
CA ASP A 37 8.17 9.28 0.26
C ASP A 37 6.90 10.09 0.52
N LEU A 38 6.01 9.57 1.37
CA LEU A 38 4.86 10.32 1.88
C LEU A 38 5.32 11.37 2.91
N THR A 39 4.51 12.38 3.18
CA THR A 39 4.81 13.38 4.20
C THR A 39 5.01 12.70 5.56
N GLY A 40 6.04 13.09 6.29
CA GLY A 40 6.45 12.45 7.56
C GLY A 40 7.44 11.30 7.40
N HIS A 41 7.80 10.94 6.15
CA HIS A 41 8.75 9.86 5.85
C HIS A 41 10.08 10.36 5.27
N THR A 42 10.14 11.60 4.84
CA THR A 42 11.39 12.20 4.34
C THR A 42 12.23 12.74 5.52
N PRO A 43 13.55 12.46 5.58
CA PRO A 43 14.40 13.04 6.61
C PRO A 43 14.31 14.57 6.63
N GLY A 44 13.99 15.12 7.81
CA GLY A 44 13.93 16.56 8.02
C GLY A 44 12.58 17.24 7.71
N ASP A 45 11.55 16.49 7.32
CA ASP A 45 10.20 17.04 7.06
C ASP A 45 9.31 17.19 8.31
N GLY A 46 9.88 16.97 9.50
CA GLY A 46 9.15 17.06 10.77
C GLY A 46 8.59 15.72 11.26
N GLY A 47 8.75 14.65 10.49
CA GLY A 47 8.33 13.31 10.85
C GLY A 47 6.82 13.15 11.02
N HIS A 48 6.40 12.12 11.74
CA HIS A 48 4.98 11.79 11.95
C HIS A 48 4.15 12.91 12.58
N LEU A 49 4.75 13.79 13.39
CA LEU A 49 4.06 14.91 14.03
C LEU A 49 3.73 16.06 13.05
N SER A 50 4.39 16.13 11.91
CA SER A 50 4.07 17.09 10.86
C SER A 50 2.77 16.74 10.12
N VAL A 51 2.37 15.46 10.13
CA VAL A 51 1.19 14.97 9.42
C VAL A 51 -0.09 15.38 10.16
N VAL A 52 -0.87 16.27 9.56
CA VAL A 52 -2.10 16.81 10.17
C VAL A 52 -3.38 16.11 9.67
N ASP A 53 -3.38 15.65 8.42
CA ASP A 53 -4.50 14.94 7.78
C ASP A 53 -4.01 14.12 6.57
N MET A 54 -4.94 13.44 5.89
CA MET A 54 -4.64 12.63 4.71
C MET A 54 -4.27 13.46 3.48
N GLU A 55 -4.80 14.66 3.33
CA GLU A 55 -4.41 15.57 2.24
C GLU A 55 -2.93 15.94 2.36
N HIS A 56 -2.51 16.33 3.56
CA HIS A 56 -1.11 16.63 3.83
C HIS A 56 -0.22 15.39 3.70
N TYR A 57 -0.69 14.24 4.21
CA TYR A 57 0.04 12.97 4.15
C TYR A 57 0.32 12.52 2.71
N THR A 58 -0.67 12.63 1.82
CA THR A 58 -0.60 12.18 0.42
C THR A 58 -0.12 13.25 -0.57
N ARG A 59 0.17 14.46 -0.11
CA ARG A 59 0.59 15.60 -0.96
C ARG A 59 1.69 15.28 -1.97
N PRO A 60 2.79 14.57 -1.63
CA PRO A 60 3.82 14.23 -2.60
C PRO A 60 3.28 13.46 -3.80
N VAL A 61 2.30 12.59 -3.60
CA VAL A 61 1.65 11.83 -4.68
C VAL A 61 0.68 12.70 -5.46
N ALA A 62 -0.12 13.53 -4.79
CA ALA A 62 -1.03 14.48 -5.43
C ALA A 62 -0.28 15.44 -6.37
N ASP A 63 0.91 15.89 -5.96
CA ASP A 63 1.78 16.74 -6.80
C ASP A 63 2.29 16.01 -8.05
N ILE A 64 2.54 14.71 -7.98
CA ILE A 64 2.90 13.88 -9.14
C ILE A 64 1.69 13.76 -10.07
N LEU A 65 0.51 13.41 -9.53
CA LEU A 65 -0.74 13.30 -10.30
C LEU A 65 -1.09 14.61 -11.02
N ALA A 66 -0.88 15.76 -10.36
CA ALA A 66 -1.14 17.07 -10.95
C ALA A 66 -0.26 17.33 -12.20
N ARG A 67 0.99 16.86 -12.20
CA ARG A 67 1.96 17.02 -13.30
C ARG A 67 1.85 15.95 -14.37
N ALA A 68 1.19 14.82 -14.09
CA ALA A 68 1.02 13.73 -15.04
C ALA A 68 0.17 14.20 -16.24
N GLU A 69 0.63 13.90 -17.46
CA GLU A 69 -0.04 14.28 -18.72
C GLU A 69 -1.32 13.46 -18.97
N GLY A 70 -1.45 12.29 -18.34
CA GLY A 70 -2.57 11.37 -18.46
C GLY A 70 -3.07 10.87 -17.12
N GLN A 71 -3.66 9.68 -17.15
CA GLN A 71 -4.06 8.97 -15.94
C GLN A 71 -2.94 8.02 -15.50
N SER A 72 -2.81 7.82 -14.19
CA SER A 72 -1.80 6.95 -13.57
C SER A 72 -2.43 5.72 -12.93
N ILE A 73 -1.66 4.64 -12.84
CA ILE A 73 -1.96 3.53 -11.93
C ILE A 73 -1.34 3.86 -10.56
N LEU A 74 -2.12 3.71 -9.52
CA LEU A 74 -1.62 3.82 -8.14
C LEU A 74 -1.52 2.43 -7.52
N LEU A 75 -0.33 2.08 -7.00
CA LEU A 75 -0.16 0.92 -6.15
C LEU A 75 0.02 1.38 -4.71
N GLY A 76 -0.75 0.83 -3.78
CA GLY A 76 -0.59 1.04 -2.33
C GLY A 76 -0.28 -0.27 -1.62
N HIS A 77 0.85 -0.32 -0.91
CA HIS A 77 1.24 -1.44 -0.07
C HIS A 77 0.73 -1.24 1.35
N SER A 78 0.15 -2.27 1.97
CA SER A 78 -0.21 -2.25 3.39
C SER A 78 -1.08 -1.02 3.73
N MET A 79 -0.64 -0.15 4.63
CA MET A 79 -1.30 1.13 4.96
C MET A 79 -1.43 2.05 3.73
N GLY A 80 -0.56 1.93 2.72
CA GLY A 80 -0.66 2.67 1.45
C GLY A 80 -1.99 2.47 0.72
N GLY A 81 -2.74 1.41 1.03
CA GLY A 81 -4.10 1.21 0.55
C GLY A 81 -5.06 2.32 0.94
N ALA A 82 -4.96 2.84 2.17
CA ALA A 82 -5.74 4.01 2.60
C ALA A 82 -5.35 5.27 1.79
N SER A 83 -4.07 5.43 1.48
CA SER A 83 -3.56 6.56 0.69
C SER A 83 -4.08 6.54 -0.74
N ILE A 84 -4.07 5.39 -1.42
CA ILE A 84 -4.59 5.30 -2.79
C ILE A 84 -6.12 5.45 -2.84
N SER A 85 -6.84 4.98 -1.82
CA SER A 85 -8.29 5.20 -1.70
C SER A 85 -8.61 6.68 -1.53
N TRP A 86 -7.86 7.39 -0.69
CA TRP A 86 -7.97 8.84 -0.52
C TRP A 86 -7.71 9.59 -1.83
N LEU A 87 -6.61 9.29 -2.51
CA LEU A 87 -6.23 9.92 -3.77
C LEU A 87 -7.23 9.65 -4.88
N ALA A 88 -7.78 8.44 -4.97
CA ALA A 88 -8.81 8.08 -5.94
C ALA A 88 -10.09 8.91 -5.76
N GLN A 89 -10.50 9.19 -4.52
CA GLN A 89 -11.65 10.04 -4.24
C GLN A 89 -11.42 11.49 -4.64
N HIS A 90 -10.23 12.04 -4.36
CA HIS A 90 -9.95 13.46 -4.57
C HIS A 90 -9.42 13.78 -5.98
N HIS A 91 -8.90 12.77 -6.70
CA HIS A 91 -8.32 12.91 -8.05
C HIS A 91 -8.84 11.84 -9.03
N PRO A 92 -10.17 11.56 -9.11
CA PRO A 92 -10.69 10.43 -9.88
C PRO A 92 -10.38 10.54 -11.39
N ASP A 93 -10.23 11.76 -11.91
CA ASP A 93 -9.90 12.01 -13.32
C ASP A 93 -8.44 11.71 -13.66
N LYS A 94 -7.56 11.56 -12.64
CA LYS A 94 -6.14 11.31 -12.78
C LYS A 94 -5.75 9.85 -12.55
N VAL A 95 -6.69 9.00 -12.12
CA VAL A 95 -6.44 7.61 -11.74
C VAL A 95 -7.11 6.65 -12.71
N ALA A 96 -6.31 5.82 -13.39
CA ALA A 96 -6.77 4.80 -14.33
C ALA A 96 -7.02 3.45 -13.68
N GLY A 97 -6.47 3.20 -12.49
CA GLY A 97 -6.62 1.96 -11.74
C GLY A 97 -5.89 1.99 -10.41
N LEU A 98 -6.33 1.13 -9.51
CA LEU A 98 -5.79 0.98 -8.16
C LEU A 98 -5.29 -0.44 -7.95
N ILE A 99 -4.09 -0.58 -7.41
CA ILE A 99 -3.50 -1.87 -7.02
C ILE A 99 -3.28 -1.87 -5.51
N TYR A 100 -3.96 -2.74 -4.81
CA TYR A 100 -3.80 -2.97 -3.38
C TYR A 100 -2.85 -4.16 -3.18
N LEU A 101 -1.62 -3.90 -2.79
CA LEU A 101 -0.62 -4.93 -2.52
C LEU A 101 -0.66 -5.29 -1.04
N THR A 102 -1.26 -6.45 -0.71
CA THR A 102 -1.47 -6.89 0.69
C THR A 102 -1.84 -5.71 1.61
N ALA A 103 -2.84 -4.93 1.19
CA ALA A 103 -3.11 -3.58 1.68
C ALA A 103 -4.52 -3.44 2.29
N PHE A 104 -4.72 -2.37 3.06
CA PHE A 104 -6.03 -2.03 3.61
C PHE A 104 -6.97 -1.52 2.51
N LEU A 105 -7.82 -2.42 2.02
CA LEU A 105 -8.97 -2.14 1.16
C LEU A 105 -10.23 -2.17 2.02
N THR A 106 -10.51 -1.09 2.73
CA THR A 106 -11.68 -1.01 3.60
C THR A 106 -12.93 -0.56 2.83
N ALA A 107 -14.10 -0.99 3.27
CA ALA A 107 -15.35 -0.48 2.71
C ALA A 107 -15.48 1.04 2.95
N PRO A 108 -16.25 1.78 2.11
CA PRO A 108 -16.52 3.19 2.35
C PRO A 108 -16.98 3.48 3.77
N GLY A 109 -16.42 4.51 4.40
CA GLY A 109 -16.71 4.90 5.78
C GLY A 109 -16.00 4.07 6.87
N VAL A 110 -15.29 2.99 6.50
CA VAL A 110 -14.56 2.13 7.45
C VAL A 110 -13.10 2.53 7.52
N THR A 111 -12.54 2.61 8.74
CA THR A 111 -11.12 2.92 8.95
C THR A 111 -10.24 1.66 8.82
N PRO A 112 -8.98 1.79 8.39
CA PRO A 112 -8.01 0.69 8.45
C PRO A 112 -7.83 0.11 9.85
N GLU A 113 -7.90 0.93 10.89
CA GLU A 113 -7.81 0.52 12.30
C GLU A 113 -8.78 -0.60 12.65
N THR A 114 -9.96 -0.63 12.04
CA THR A 114 -10.97 -1.69 12.22
C THR A 114 -10.42 -3.08 11.89
N PHE A 115 -9.43 -3.16 11.00
CA PHE A 115 -8.78 -4.41 10.60
C PHE A 115 -7.43 -4.64 11.29
N VAL A 116 -6.91 -3.65 12.00
CA VAL A 116 -5.68 -3.76 12.80
C VAL A 116 -5.99 -4.28 14.20
N LEU A 117 -7.01 -3.72 14.85
CA LEU A 117 -7.38 -4.09 16.22
C LEU A 117 -8.14 -5.43 16.25
N PRO A 118 -7.89 -6.27 17.27
CA PRO A 118 -8.64 -7.50 17.44
C PRO A 118 -10.11 -7.20 17.78
N GLY A 119 -11.01 -8.02 17.29
CA GLY A 119 -12.46 -7.84 17.53
C GLY A 119 -13.26 -8.97 16.88
N GLU A 120 -13.81 -8.70 15.72
CA GLU A 120 -14.60 -9.65 14.96
C GLU A 120 -13.73 -10.76 14.33
N PRO A 121 -14.32 -11.92 13.97
CA PRO A 121 -13.59 -12.96 13.24
C PRO A 121 -12.94 -12.45 11.96
N ASN A 122 -11.72 -12.91 11.69
CA ASN A 122 -10.88 -12.48 10.57
C ASN A 122 -10.55 -10.98 10.56
N ARG A 123 -10.48 -10.37 11.74
CA ARG A 123 -9.96 -9.02 11.95
C ARG A 123 -8.80 -9.05 12.93
N GLY A 124 -7.97 -8.01 12.86
CA GLY A 124 -6.80 -7.84 13.70
C GLY A 124 -5.51 -8.38 13.10
N THR A 125 -4.44 -7.70 13.45
CA THR A 125 -3.07 -8.02 13.06
C THR A 125 -2.21 -8.25 14.32
N PRO A 126 -2.48 -9.32 15.09
CA PRO A 126 -1.91 -9.47 16.43
C PRO A 126 -0.38 -9.54 16.44
N HIS A 127 0.23 -10.11 15.41
CA HIS A 127 1.68 -10.19 15.30
C HIS A 127 2.32 -8.84 14.98
N ALA A 128 1.67 -8.01 14.16
CA ALA A 128 2.11 -6.65 13.91
C ALA A 128 1.95 -5.79 15.16
N LEU A 129 0.82 -5.88 15.85
CA LEU A 129 0.56 -5.11 17.09
C LEU A 129 1.57 -5.40 18.21
N ASP A 130 2.10 -6.62 18.28
CA ASP A 130 3.14 -7.00 19.24
C ASP A 130 4.48 -6.24 19.04
N LEU A 131 4.66 -5.63 17.86
CA LEU A 131 5.87 -4.91 17.46
C LEU A 131 5.70 -3.39 17.40
N ILE A 132 4.55 -2.88 17.83
CA ILE A 132 4.19 -1.49 17.65
C ILE A 132 3.72 -0.92 18.98
N GLN A 133 4.16 0.30 19.29
CA GLN A 133 3.69 1.02 20.46
C GLN A 133 3.22 2.44 20.09
N PRO A 134 2.11 2.91 20.67
CA PRO A 134 1.68 4.29 20.53
C PRO A 134 2.68 5.23 21.22
N VAL A 135 3.00 6.33 20.55
CA VAL A 135 3.85 7.42 21.08
C VAL A 135 3.18 8.78 20.84
N ASP A 136 3.68 9.82 21.49
CA ASP A 136 3.22 11.19 21.30
C ASP A 136 1.69 11.33 21.42
N GLU A 137 1.14 10.86 22.54
CA GLU A 137 -0.30 10.90 22.84
C GLU A 137 -1.16 10.19 21.79
N GLY A 138 -0.62 9.14 21.17
CA GLY A 138 -1.30 8.34 20.15
C GLY A 138 -1.26 8.94 18.74
N ARG A 139 -0.46 9.99 18.50
CA ARG A 139 -0.27 10.56 17.15
C ARG A 139 0.74 9.79 16.31
N GLY A 140 1.55 8.95 16.95
CA GLY A 140 2.53 8.10 16.29
C GLY A 140 2.43 6.64 16.70
N LEU A 141 2.82 5.75 15.78
CA LEU A 141 3.04 4.32 16.00
C LEU A 141 4.52 4.04 15.78
N GLN A 142 5.23 3.74 16.85
CA GLN A 142 6.65 3.44 16.82
C GLN A 142 6.86 1.93 16.64
N ALA A 143 7.66 1.56 15.63
CA ALA A 143 8.08 0.17 15.44
C ALA A 143 9.22 -0.19 16.40
N ASP A 144 9.14 -1.37 17.00
CA ASP A 144 10.18 -1.89 17.88
C ASP A 144 11.29 -2.60 17.08
N PHE A 145 12.19 -1.82 16.52
CA PHE A 145 13.37 -2.35 15.82
C PHE A 145 14.43 -2.97 16.74
N SER A 146 14.26 -2.96 18.06
CA SER A 146 15.10 -3.74 18.96
C SER A 146 14.87 -5.26 18.80
N ARG A 147 13.71 -5.63 18.26
CA ARG A 147 13.27 -7.01 17.99
C ARG A 147 13.35 -7.33 16.48
N LEU A 148 14.49 -7.04 15.84
CA LEU A 148 14.65 -7.13 14.39
C LEU A 148 14.27 -8.49 13.79
N GLU A 149 14.64 -9.60 14.43
CA GLU A 149 14.30 -10.94 13.96
C GLU A 149 12.78 -11.15 13.92
N ARG A 150 12.09 -10.69 14.97
CA ARG A 150 10.62 -10.77 15.03
C ARG A 150 9.95 -9.83 14.03
N PHE A 151 10.49 -8.63 13.86
CA PHE A 151 10.01 -7.68 12.86
C PHE A 151 10.14 -8.27 11.45
N ARG A 152 11.30 -8.86 11.16
CA ARG A 152 11.55 -9.56 9.91
C ARG A 152 10.56 -10.72 9.69
N GLU A 153 10.39 -11.58 10.69
CA GLU A 153 9.47 -12.72 10.62
C GLU A 153 8.03 -12.25 10.26
N VAL A 154 7.57 -11.16 10.84
CA VAL A 154 6.20 -10.66 10.65
C VAL A 154 6.02 -9.97 9.29
N PHE A 155 6.96 -9.11 8.87
CA PHE A 155 6.77 -8.25 7.72
C PHE A 155 7.57 -8.65 6.48
N MET A 156 8.55 -9.52 6.59
CA MET A 156 9.41 -9.93 5.48
C MET A 156 10.03 -11.31 5.68
N GLY A 157 9.19 -12.29 6.06
CA GLY A 157 9.64 -13.64 6.41
C GLY A 157 10.36 -14.39 5.30
N ASP A 158 10.10 -14.03 4.05
CA ASP A 158 10.72 -14.57 2.83
C ASP A 158 11.81 -13.64 2.23
N TYR A 159 12.26 -12.61 2.97
CA TYR A 159 13.31 -11.72 2.49
C TYR A 159 14.62 -12.50 2.20
N PRO A 160 15.17 -12.42 0.97
CA PRO A 160 16.27 -13.27 0.56
C PRO A 160 17.63 -12.84 1.14
N GLY A 161 17.74 -11.61 1.65
CA GLY A 161 18.99 -11.08 2.21
C GLY A 161 19.25 -11.52 3.66
N GLU A 162 20.50 -11.39 4.10
CA GLU A 162 20.85 -11.51 5.51
C GLU A 162 20.48 -10.21 6.26
N GLY A 163 19.92 -10.35 7.47
CA GLY A 163 19.53 -9.19 8.30
C GLY A 163 18.31 -8.45 7.78
N MET A 164 18.35 -7.12 7.84
CA MET A 164 17.30 -6.21 7.36
C MET A 164 17.69 -5.56 6.03
N PRO A 165 16.72 -5.15 5.21
CA PRO A 165 17.01 -4.24 4.11
C PRO A 165 17.69 -2.94 4.59
N PRO A 166 18.29 -2.14 3.68
CA PRO A 166 18.98 -0.91 4.04
C PRO A 166 18.16 0.02 4.92
N ALA A 167 18.78 0.56 5.97
CA ALA A 167 18.07 1.39 6.97
C ALA A 167 17.41 2.65 6.39
N GLU A 168 17.93 3.16 5.27
CA GLU A 168 17.34 4.28 4.52
C GLU A 168 15.97 3.99 3.93
N GLN A 169 15.54 2.73 3.88
CA GLN A 169 14.21 2.32 3.43
C GLN A 169 13.14 2.39 4.53
N PHE A 170 13.52 2.77 5.75
CA PHE A 170 12.65 2.75 6.91
C PHE A 170 12.62 4.07 7.66
N ILE A 171 11.51 4.29 8.37
CA ILE A 171 11.38 5.28 9.44
C ILE A 171 10.97 4.55 10.72
N GLN A 172 11.27 5.15 11.87
CA GLN A 172 10.96 4.53 13.17
C GLN A 172 9.51 4.73 13.59
N THR A 173 8.94 5.90 13.30
CA THR A 173 7.60 6.27 13.79
C THR A 173 6.70 6.69 12.65
N GLN A 174 5.55 6.04 12.56
CA GLN A 174 4.49 6.28 11.59
C GLN A 174 3.40 7.16 12.19
N SER A 175 2.85 8.12 11.43
CA SER A 175 1.64 8.86 11.83
C SER A 175 0.42 7.93 11.92
N THR A 176 -0.46 8.15 12.90
CA THR A 176 -1.73 7.43 13.03
C THR A 176 -2.81 7.90 12.06
N VAL A 177 -2.65 9.05 11.43
CA VAL A 177 -3.64 9.65 10.52
C VAL A 177 -4.20 8.67 9.49
N PRO A 178 -3.38 7.91 8.71
CA PRO A 178 -3.94 7.01 7.71
C PRO A 178 -4.67 5.80 8.28
N PHE A 179 -4.37 5.38 9.52
CA PHE A 179 -5.08 4.28 10.18
C PHE A 179 -6.45 4.71 10.70
N GLY A 180 -6.57 5.94 11.20
CA GLY A 180 -7.80 6.49 11.78
C GLY A 180 -8.71 7.19 10.78
N THR A 181 -8.30 7.36 9.52
CA THR A 181 -9.11 8.04 8.50
C THR A 181 -10.04 7.04 7.81
N PRO A 182 -11.37 7.26 7.83
CA PRO A 182 -12.32 6.43 7.09
C PRO A 182 -12.05 6.47 5.58
N ASN A 183 -12.29 5.34 4.90
CA ASN A 183 -12.22 5.30 3.44
C ASN A 183 -13.26 6.27 2.84
N PRO A 184 -12.85 7.30 2.10
CA PRO A 184 -13.76 8.32 1.57
C PRO A 184 -14.42 7.94 0.24
N MET A 185 -14.09 6.77 -0.34
CA MET A 185 -14.48 6.43 -1.71
C MET A 185 -16.01 6.41 -1.88
N GLU A 186 -16.48 7.20 -2.85
CA GLU A 186 -17.88 7.23 -3.30
C GLU A 186 -17.96 7.60 -4.79
N GLY A 187 -19.12 7.41 -5.38
CA GLY A 187 -19.40 7.81 -6.77
C GLY A 187 -18.35 7.30 -7.75
N ARG A 188 -17.71 8.21 -8.49
CA ARG A 188 -16.71 7.88 -9.54
C ARG A 188 -15.48 7.13 -9.02
N ALA A 189 -15.07 7.35 -7.78
CA ALA A 189 -13.94 6.61 -7.21
C ALA A 189 -14.24 5.12 -7.10
N LEU A 190 -15.49 4.73 -6.85
CA LEU A 190 -15.91 3.34 -6.82
C LEU A 190 -15.99 2.68 -8.20
N GLU A 191 -15.92 3.44 -9.29
CA GLU A 191 -15.92 2.95 -10.67
C GLU A 191 -14.51 2.65 -11.17
N ILE A 192 -13.47 3.18 -10.51
CA ILE A 192 -12.07 2.97 -10.89
C ILE A 192 -11.73 1.47 -10.76
N PRO A 193 -11.16 0.84 -11.80
CA PRO A 193 -10.74 -0.56 -11.77
C PRO A 193 -9.75 -0.86 -10.63
N ARG A 194 -9.90 -2.03 -10.01
CA ARG A 194 -9.08 -2.43 -8.85
C ARG A 194 -8.51 -3.82 -9.02
N LEU A 195 -7.25 -3.96 -8.63
CA LEU A 195 -6.56 -5.23 -8.42
C LEU A 195 -6.17 -5.32 -6.95
N TYR A 196 -6.39 -6.47 -6.34
CA TYR A 196 -5.80 -6.83 -5.06
C TYR A 196 -4.75 -7.91 -5.27
N ILE A 197 -3.53 -7.66 -4.89
CA ILE A 197 -2.45 -8.65 -4.87
C ILE A 197 -2.37 -9.17 -3.44
N GLU A 198 -2.91 -10.36 -3.21
CA GLU A 198 -2.86 -11.01 -1.89
C GLU A 198 -1.54 -11.76 -1.70
N ALA A 199 -0.97 -11.68 -0.51
CA ALA A 199 0.20 -12.42 -0.09
C ALA A 199 -0.24 -13.59 0.80
N LEU A 200 0.03 -14.83 0.36
CA LEU A 200 -0.53 -16.04 0.98
C LEU A 200 0.10 -16.36 2.33
N ASP A 201 1.37 -15.99 2.51
CA ASP A 201 2.17 -16.26 3.71
C ASP A 201 2.36 -14.99 4.58
N ASP A 202 1.49 -13.98 4.38
CA ASP A 202 1.54 -12.73 5.12
C ASP A 202 1.14 -12.92 6.59
N VAL A 203 2.08 -12.60 7.49
CA VAL A 203 1.88 -12.62 8.95
C VAL A 203 1.52 -11.24 9.47
N GLY A 204 1.91 -10.17 8.76
CA GLY A 204 1.61 -8.78 9.10
C GLY A 204 0.13 -8.46 8.93
N ILE A 205 -0.45 -8.76 7.76
CA ILE A 205 -1.90 -8.73 7.50
C ILE A 205 -2.30 -10.14 7.03
N PRO A 206 -2.71 -11.02 7.96
CA PRO A 206 -3.01 -12.42 7.63
C PRO A 206 -4.00 -12.56 6.47
N ILE A 207 -3.81 -13.59 5.65
CA ILE A 207 -4.64 -13.85 4.45
C ILE A 207 -6.15 -13.84 4.76
N ALA A 208 -6.54 -14.29 5.95
CA ALA A 208 -7.95 -14.26 6.37
C ALA A 208 -8.47 -12.82 6.50
N VAL A 209 -7.63 -11.88 6.96
CA VAL A 209 -7.96 -10.44 7.06
C VAL A 209 -8.03 -9.82 5.67
N GLN A 210 -7.06 -10.13 4.79
CA GLN A 210 -7.06 -9.66 3.41
C GLN A 210 -8.36 -10.05 2.70
N ARG A 211 -8.74 -11.33 2.79
CA ARG A 211 -9.97 -11.86 2.18
C ARG A 211 -11.25 -11.35 2.85
N GLN A 212 -11.21 -11.00 4.13
CA GLN A 212 -12.34 -10.36 4.79
C GLN A 212 -12.58 -8.94 4.24
N MET A 213 -11.51 -8.16 4.03
CA MET A 213 -11.61 -6.84 3.39
C MET A 213 -12.18 -6.95 1.97
N LEU A 214 -11.69 -7.90 1.18
CA LEU A 214 -12.21 -8.16 -0.17
C LEU A 214 -13.70 -8.50 -0.17
N LYS A 215 -14.16 -9.29 0.80
CA LYS A 215 -15.58 -9.67 0.96
C LYS A 215 -16.46 -8.48 1.35
N GLU A 216 -15.95 -7.57 2.17
CA GLU A 216 -16.72 -6.42 2.69
C GLU A 216 -16.71 -5.23 1.72
N PHE A 217 -15.71 -5.15 0.83
CA PHE A 217 -15.63 -4.03 -0.11
C PHE A 217 -16.73 -4.14 -1.18
N PRO A 218 -17.50 -3.06 -1.44
CA PRO A 218 -18.54 -3.07 -2.44
C PRO A 218 -17.96 -2.99 -3.87
N GLY A 219 -18.43 -3.87 -4.75
CA GLY A 219 -18.06 -3.87 -6.16
C GLY A 219 -16.91 -4.82 -6.52
N PRO A 220 -16.58 -4.91 -7.80
CA PRO A 220 -15.62 -5.88 -8.30
C PRO A 220 -14.20 -5.49 -7.95
N VAL A 221 -13.40 -6.49 -7.57
CA VAL A 221 -11.96 -6.40 -7.35
C VAL A 221 -11.32 -7.62 -8.00
N ALA A 222 -10.42 -7.43 -8.96
CA ALA A 222 -9.59 -8.52 -9.48
C ALA A 222 -8.60 -8.97 -8.40
N VAL A 223 -8.25 -10.26 -8.36
CA VAL A 223 -7.34 -10.80 -7.34
C VAL A 223 -6.24 -11.61 -8.00
N VAL A 224 -5.00 -11.35 -7.57
CA VAL A 224 -3.81 -12.14 -7.89
C VAL A 224 -3.18 -12.61 -6.59
N SER A 225 -2.81 -13.90 -6.50
CA SER A 225 -2.19 -14.47 -5.31
C SER A 225 -0.69 -14.64 -5.51
N LEU A 226 0.12 -14.16 -4.58
CA LEU A 226 1.56 -14.39 -4.53
C LEU A 226 1.91 -15.29 -3.31
N PRO A 227 2.73 -16.33 -3.49
CA PRO A 227 3.24 -17.13 -2.37
C PRO A 227 4.39 -16.35 -1.69
N ALA A 228 4.04 -15.27 -1.03
CA ALA A 228 4.96 -14.31 -0.43
C ALA A 228 4.53 -13.91 0.97
N SER A 229 5.47 -13.38 1.75
CA SER A 229 5.20 -12.66 3.00
C SER A 229 4.65 -11.25 2.72
N HIS A 230 4.59 -10.39 3.76
CA HIS A 230 3.99 -9.04 3.67
C HIS A 230 4.69 -8.10 2.68
N ALA A 231 5.94 -8.36 2.28
CA ALA A 231 6.74 -7.45 1.45
C ALA A 231 7.23 -8.09 0.14
N PRO A 232 6.32 -8.43 -0.82
CA PRO A 232 6.69 -9.10 -2.07
C PRO A 232 7.68 -8.34 -2.97
N TYR A 233 7.79 -7.02 -2.79
CA TYR A 233 8.76 -6.19 -3.50
C TYR A 233 10.23 -6.51 -3.15
N TYR A 234 10.47 -7.22 -2.03
CA TYR A 234 11.78 -7.74 -1.68
C TYR A 234 12.01 -9.17 -2.18
N SER A 235 11.01 -10.04 -2.02
CA SER A 235 11.17 -11.48 -2.28
C SER A 235 10.85 -11.89 -3.70
N MET A 236 9.94 -11.18 -4.37
CA MET A 236 9.42 -11.52 -5.70
C MET A 236 9.26 -10.29 -6.60
N PRO A 237 10.28 -9.40 -6.74
CA PRO A 237 10.13 -8.16 -7.48
C PRO A 237 9.73 -8.36 -8.94
N GLU A 238 10.22 -9.42 -9.62
CA GLU A 238 9.87 -9.72 -11.00
C GLU A 238 8.41 -10.11 -11.16
N ARG A 239 7.91 -11.00 -10.28
CA ARG A 239 6.49 -11.42 -10.33
C ARG A 239 5.56 -10.28 -9.95
N LEU A 240 5.97 -9.44 -9.01
CA LEU A 240 5.21 -8.24 -8.65
C LEU A 240 5.16 -7.26 -9.83
N ALA A 241 6.30 -6.98 -10.48
CA ALA A 241 6.35 -6.11 -11.65
C ALA A 241 5.53 -6.66 -12.83
N GLU A 242 5.49 -7.98 -13.02
CA GLU A 242 4.63 -8.64 -14.01
C GLU A 242 3.15 -8.40 -13.70
N ALA A 243 2.70 -8.69 -12.49
CA ALA A 243 1.29 -8.49 -12.09
C ALA A 243 0.84 -7.01 -12.20
N ILE A 244 1.73 -6.07 -11.87
CA ILE A 244 1.47 -4.63 -12.04
C ILE A 244 1.30 -4.28 -13.51
N ALA A 245 2.21 -4.74 -14.38
CA ALA A 245 2.20 -4.43 -15.79
C ALA A 245 1.01 -5.07 -16.50
N ASP A 246 0.68 -6.31 -16.20
CA ASP A 246 -0.48 -7.01 -16.75
C ASP A 246 -1.79 -6.26 -16.45
N PHE A 247 -1.93 -5.73 -15.24
CA PHE A 247 -3.07 -4.90 -14.89
C PHE A 247 -3.04 -3.55 -15.63
N ALA A 248 -1.88 -2.91 -15.74
CA ALA A 248 -1.73 -1.62 -16.40
C ALA A 248 -1.97 -1.70 -17.92
N ASP A 249 -1.54 -2.80 -18.57
CA ASP A 249 -1.68 -3.05 -20.02
C ASP A 249 -3.08 -3.53 -20.38
N ALA A 250 -3.84 -4.10 -19.43
CA ALA A 250 -5.19 -4.58 -19.69
C ALA A 250 -6.10 -3.42 -20.17
N PRO A 251 -7.01 -3.66 -21.14
CA PRO A 251 -8.04 -2.68 -21.49
C PRO A 251 -8.85 -2.28 -20.26
N ALA A 252 -9.23 -1.01 -20.15
CA ALA A 252 -9.94 -0.49 -18.96
C ALA A 252 -11.18 -1.32 -18.58
N GLU A 253 -11.89 -1.83 -19.61
CA GLU A 253 -13.06 -2.70 -19.46
C GLU A 253 -12.72 -4.09 -18.87
N CYS A 254 -11.49 -4.56 -19.08
CA CYS A 254 -11.02 -5.88 -18.62
C CYS A 254 -10.33 -5.84 -17.27
N ARG A 255 -9.88 -4.66 -16.80
CA ARG A 255 -9.15 -4.53 -15.52
C ARG A 255 -9.94 -4.99 -14.30
N GLN A 256 -11.27 -4.97 -14.36
CA GLN A 256 -12.15 -5.42 -13.26
C GLN A 256 -12.44 -6.92 -13.26
N THR A 257 -12.11 -7.63 -14.34
CA THR A 257 -12.44 -9.05 -14.52
C THR A 257 -11.21 -9.95 -14.62
N ALA A 258 -10.01 -9.39 -14.54
CA ALA A 258 -8.77 -10.16 -14.62
C ALA A 258 -8.63 -11.08 -13.39
N THR A 259 -9.09 -12.32 -13.55
CA THR A 259 -8.68 -13.45 -12.72
C THR A 259 -7.38 -13.95 -13.33
N ALA A 260 -6.26 -13.84 -12.62
CA ALA A 260 -5.02 -14.47 -13.04
C ALA A 260 -5.22 -15.98 -13.15
N ALA A 261 -4.78 -16.54 -14.27
CA ALA A 261 -4.72 -17.98 -14.52
C ALA A 261 -3.62 -18.62 -13.66
#